data_a796364dfad36aa46e9e3afc03fa910a
#
_entry.id   a796364dfad36aa46e9e3afc03fa910a
#
_cell.length_a   1.000
_cell.length_b   1.000
_cell.length_c   1.000
_cell.angle_alpha   90.00
_cell.angle_beta   90.00
_cell.angle_gamma   90.00
#
_symmetry.space_group_name_H-M   'P 1'
#
loop_
_entity.id
_entity.type
_entity.pdbx_description
1 polymer ?
#
loop_
_entity_poly.entity_id
_entity_poly.type
_entity_poly.pdbx_seq_one_letter_code
_entity_poly.pdbx_strand_id
1 'polypeptide(L)'
;MSFFVKACVVGLKLYPAINAEVESENIIYKNYYNISFAVGTDKGLVVPVLKNADEMSFADIEMNIKTLSDKARDGKITIEDLQGGTFTISNGGVYGSMLSTPILNLPQSGVLGMHNIVSRPYVINNEIKIRPIMYLALSYDHRIIDGKEAVSFLKTVKENLEEPRRLFLNL
;
A
#
# COMPACT_ATOMS: atom_id res chain seq x y z
N MET A 1 -2.88 -3.95 -9.19
CA MET A 1 -2.90 -3.34 -7.83
C MET A 1 -3.32 -4.33 -6.74
N SER A 2 -4.21 -5.25 -7.03
CA SER A 2 -4.74 -6.22 -6.05
C SER A 2 -3.67 -7.01 -5.28
N PHE A 3 -2.62 -7.45 -5.95
CA PHE A 3 -1.50 -8.14 -5.28
C PHE A 3 -0.83 -7.27 -4.20
N PHE A 4 -0.61 -5.98 -4.49
CA PHE A 4 -0.04 -5.04 -3.50
C PHE A 4 -0.99 -4.82 -2.33
N VAL A 5 -2.28 -4.63 -2.61
CA VAL A 5 -3.30 -4.48 -1.56
C VAL A 5 -3.34 -5.71 -0.66
N LYS A 6 -3.41 -6.93 -1.23
CA LYS A 6 -3.43 -8.18 -0.46
C LYS A 6 -2.14 -8.40 0.32
N ALA A 7 -0.98 -8.14 -0.28
CA ALA A 7 0.31 -8.25 0.42
C ALA A 7 0.41 -7.27 1.60
N CYS A 8 -0.07 -6.02 1.42
CA CYS A 8 -0.15 -5.06 2.51
C CYS A 8 -1.10 -5.51 3.61
N VAL A 9 -2.28 -6.02 3.28
CA VAL A 9 -3.24 -6.53 4.27
C VAL A 9 -2.63 -7.66 5.11
N VAL A 10 -1.90 -8.60 4.49
CA VAL A 10 -1.16 -9.65 5.23
C VAL A 10 -0.15 -9.01 6.18
N GLY A 11 0.63 -8.04 5.70
CA GLY A 11 1.59 -7.31 6.54
C GLY A 11 0.94 -6.56 7.70
N LEU A 12 -0.18 -5.85 7.45
CA LEU A 12 -0.90 -5.10 8.48
C LEU A 12 -1.49 -6.00 9.56
N LYS A 13 -1.92 -7.21 9.22
CA LYS A 13 -2.38 -8.23 10.19
C LYS A 13 -1.23 -8.72 11.09
N LEU A 14 -0.02 -8.86 10.54
CA LEU A 14 1.16 -9.29 11.28
C LEU A 14 1.81 -8.18 12.11
N TYR A 15 1.68 -6.93 11.67
CA TYR A 15 2.29 -5.74 12.30
C TYR A 15 1.21 -4.69 12.57
N PRO A 16 0.35 -4.90 13.59
CA PRO A 16 -0.84 -4.07 13.81
C PRO A 16 -0.54 -2.61 14.15
N ALA A 17 0.66 -2.29 14.65
CA ALA A 17 1.07 -0.91 14.89
C ALA A 17 1.08 -0.06 13.59
N ILE A 18 1.33 -0.69 12.43
CA ILE A 18 1.30 -0.01 11.11
C ILE A 18 -0.14 0.30 10.67
N ASN A 19 -1.14 -0.39 11.25
CA ASN A 19 -2.57 -0.15 11.02
C ASN A 19 -3.22 0.57 12.22
N ALA A 20 -2.43 1.34 12.98
CA ALA A 20 -2.89 2.10 14.14
C ALA A 20 -2.84 3.61 13.86
N GLU A 21 -3.39 4.39 14.75
CA GLU A 21 -3.27 5.85 14.75
C GLU A 21 -3.03 6.38 16.17
N VAL A 22 -2.45 7.56 16.26
CA VAL A 22 -2.25 8.23 17.55
C VAL A 22 -3.33 9.29 17.70
N GLU A 23 -4.13 9.16 18.75
CA GLU A 23 -5.15 10.15 19.14
C GLU A 23 -4.84 10.65 20.56
N SER A 24 -4.35 11.88 20.66
CA SER A 24 -3.88 12.49 21.92
C SER A 24 -2.75 11.63 22.55
N GLU A 25 -3.00 11.00 23.71
CA GLU A 25 -2.06 10.12 24.41
C GLU A 25 -2.33 8.62 24.17
N ASN A 26 -3.30 8.29 23.31
CA ASN A 26 -3.71 6.90 23.07
C ASN A 26 -3.25 6.42 21.70
N ILE A 27 -2.94 5.12 21.63
CA ILE A 27 -2.73 4.41 20.37
C ILE A 27 -4.02 3.62 20.07
N ILE A 28 -4.65 3.92 18.94
CA ILE A 28 -5.88 3.27 18.48
C ILE A 28 -5.53 2.22 17.44
N TYR A 29 -5.55 0.95 17.80
CA TYR A 29 -5.37 -0.16 16.88
C TYR A 29 -6.66 -0.42 16.09
N LYS A 30 -6.57 -0.42 14.76
CA LYS A 30 -7.72 -0.74 13.90
C LYS A 30 -7.73 -2.24 13.61
N ASN A 31 -8.87 -2.88 13.79
CA ASN A 31 -9.08 -4.30 13.47
C ASN A 31 -9.80 -4.51 12.13
N TYR A 32 -9.80 -3.51 11.28
CA TYR A 32 -10.30 -3.50 9.91
C TYR A 32 -9.26 -2.88 8.99
N TYR A 33 -9.31 -3.19 7.70
CA TYR A 33 -8.25 -2.87 6.75
C TYR A 33 -8.81 -2.11 5.56
N ASN A 34 -8.83 -0.80 5.68
CA ASN A 34 -9.28 0.12 4.64
C ASN A 34 -8.06 0.73 3.95
N ILE A 35 -7.83 0.34 2.71
CA ILE A 35 -6.64 0.75 1.98
C ILE A 35 -6.95 1.97 1.12
N SER A 36 -6.35 3.08 1.45
CA SER A 36 -6.35 4.29 0.63
C SER A 36 -5.36 4.16 -0.51
N PHE A 37 -5.67 4.70 -1.69
CA PHE A 37 -4.74 4.72 -2.81
C PHE A 37 -4.77 6.06 -3.55
N ALA A 38 -3.58 6.53 -3.93
CA ALA A 38 -3.44 7.83 -4.57
C ALA A 38 -3.86 7.78 -6.04
N VAL A 39 -4.74 8.70 -6.46
CA VAL A 39 -5.20 8.87 -7.85
C VAL A 39 -4.94 10.29 -8.30
N GLY A 40 -4.17 10.44 -9.38
CA GLY A 40 -3.97 11.73 -10.04
C GLY A 40 -5.19 12.11 -10.88
N THR A 41 -5.63 13.37 -10.75
CA THR A 41 -6.68 13.98 -11.55
C THR A 41 -6.21 15.32 -12.10
N ASP A 42 -6.93 15.90 -13.05
CA ASP A 42 -6.62 17.24 -13.60
C ASP A 42 -6.66 18.34 -12.53
N LYS A 43 -7.36 18.11 -11.42
CA LYS A 43 -7.49 19.05 -10.30
C LYS A 43 -6.52 18.79 -9.15
N GLY A 44 -5.64 17.81 -9.29
CA GLY A 44 -4.68 17.41 -8.27
C GLY A 44 -4.81 15.95 -7.85
N LEU A 45 -4.27 15.62 -6.68
CA LEU A 45 -4.26 14.27 -6.14
C LEU A 45 -5.45 14.07 -5.20
N VAL A 46 -6.16 12.96 -5.38
CA VAL A 46 -7.18 12.47 -4.42
C VAL A 46 -6.81 11.08 -3.94
N VAL A 47 -7.29 10.72 -2.75
CA VAL A 47 -6.89 9.47 -2.06
C VAL A 47 -8.14 8.69 -1.64
N PRO A 48 -8.86 8.06 -2.60
CA PRO A 48 -10.02 7.24 -2.29
C PRO A 48 -9.67 6.01 -1.46
N VAL A 49 -10.68 5.46 -0.79
CA VAL A 49 -10.55 4.38 0.19
C VAL A 49 -11.25 3.12 -0.27
N LEU A 50 -10.50 2.04 -0.38
CA LEU A 50 -10.99 0.69 -0.58
C LEU A 50 -11.33 0.10 0.80
N LYS A 51 -12.62 0.05 1.15
CA LYS A 51 -13.10 -0.40 2.47
C LYS A 51 -13.10 -1.92 2.56
N ASN A 52 -12.72 -2.48 3.73
CA ASN A 52 -12.68 -3.92 4.02
C ASN A 52 -11.90 -4.72 2.97
N ALA A 53 -10.69 -4.25 2.63
CA ALA A 53 -9.86 -4.85 1.57
C ALA A 53 -9.42 -6.29 1.88
N ASP A 54 -9.45 -6.70 3.15
CA ASP A 54 -9.14 -8.06 3.57
C ASP A 54 -10.22 -9.07 3.16
N GLU A 55 -11.49 -8.66 3.12
CA GLU A 55 -12.63 -9.49 2.73
C GLU A 55 -12.79 -9.62 1.20
N MET A 56 -12.21 -8.70 0.43
CA MET A 56 -12.37 -8.65 -1.03
C MET A 56 -11.54 -9.72 -1.73
N SER A 57 -12.07 -10.25 -2.83
CA SER A 57 -11.29 -11.05 -3.79
C SER A 57 -10.32 -10.14 -4.59
N PHE A 58 -9.35 -10.75 -5.30
CA PHE A 58 -8.48 -10.01 -6.23
C PHE A 58 -9.27 -9.26 -7.32
N ALA A 59 -10.33 -9.89 -7.84
CA ALA A 59 -11.20 -9.30 -8.85
C ALA A 59 -11.99 -8.11 -8.28
N ASP A 60 -12.55 -8.24 -7.08
CA ASP A 60 -13.29 -7.15 -6.42
C ASP A 60 -12.39 -5.94 -6.16
N ILE A 61 -11.15 -6.17 -5.71
CA ILE A 61 -10.16 -5.10 -5.50
C ILE A 61 -9.92 -4.34 -6.79
N GLU A 62 -9.64 -5.04 -7.91
CA GLU A 62 -9.39 -4.38 -9.20
C GLU A 62 -10.62 -3.61 -9.71
N MET A 63 -11.83 -4.18 -9.59
CA MET A 63 -13.07 -3.51 -9.98
C MET A 63 -13.33 -2.25 -9.14
N ASN A 64 -13.17 -2.33 -7.83
CA ASN A 64 -13.40 -1.19 -6.93
C ASN A 64 -12.36 -0.09 -7.15
N ILE A 65 -11.08 -0.44 -7.31
CA ILE A 65 -10.02 0.54 -7.63
C ILE A 65 -10.35 1.25 -8.94
N LYS A 66 -10.77 0.51 -9.99
CA LYS A 66 -11.16 1.11 -11.26
C LYS A 66 -12.33 2.06 -11.09
N THR A 67 -13.39 1.62 -10.43
CA THR A 67 -14.61 2.43 -10.19
C THR A 67 -14.30 3.72 -9.44
N LEU A 68 -13.52 3.64 -8.34
CA LEU A 68 -13.12 4.81 -7.55
C LEU A 68 -12.19 5.75 -8.34
N SER A 69 -11.28 5.18 -9.15
CA SER A 69 -10.41 5.97 -10.01
C SER A 69 -11.17 6.72 -11.11
N ASP A 70 -12.15 6.08 -11.72
CA ASP A 70 -12.99 6.70 -12.74
C ASP A 70 -13.86 7.81 -12.11
N LYS A 71 -14.50 7.56 -10.95
CA LYS A 71 -15.20 8.57 -10.18
C LYS A 71 -14.32 9.79 -9.85
N ALA A 72 -13.07 9.53 -9.45
CA ALA A 72 -12.12 10.59 -9.10
C ALA A 72 -11.78 11.46 -10.30
N ARG A 73 -11.49 10.86 -11.46
CA ARG A 73 -11.19 11.59 -12.72
C ARG A 73 -12.40 12.36 -13.25
N ASP A 74 -13.59 11.79 -13.12
CA ASP A 74 -14.85 12.44 -13.50
C ASP A 74 -15.28 13.56 -12.54
N GLY A 75 -14.58 13.75 -11.41
CA GLY A 75 -14.96 14.71 -10.37
C GLY A 75 -16.24 14.33 -9.60
N LYS A 76 -16.59 13.03 -9.59
CA LYS A 76 -17.78 12.48 -8.90
C LYS A 76 -17.45 11.77 -7.59
N ILE A 77 -16.21 11.89 -7.11
CA ILE A 77 -15.78 11.31 -5.85
C ILE A 77 -16.52 12.00 -4.69
N THR A 78 -17.02 11.22 -3.75
CA THR A 78 -17.74 11.74 -2.58
C THR A 78 -16.83 11.81 -1.35
N ILE A 79 -17.26 12.54 -0.32
CA ILE A 79 -16.54 12.58 0.97
C ILE A 79 -16.45 11.19 1.59
N GLU A 80 -17.51 10.39 1.47
CA GLU A 80 -17.55 9.01 1.98
C GLU A 80 -16.55 8.07 1.27
N ASP A 81 -16.28 8.33 -0.02
CA ASP A 81 -15.25 7.60 -0.78
C ASP A 81 -13.82 7.92 -0.31
N LEU A 82 -13.61 9.01 0.43
CA LEU A 82 -12.31 9.51 0.89
C LEU A 82 -12.04 9.26 2.38
N GLN A 83 -13.04 8.82 3.15
CA GLN A 83 -12.96 8.70 4.61
C GLN A 83 -12.77 7.26 5.08
N GLY A 84 -12.12 7.13 6.26
CA GLY A 84 -12.00 5.88 6.99
C GLY A 84 -10.86 4.98 6.52
N GLY A 85 -9.91 5.50 5.74
CA GLY A 85 -8.69 4.76 5.37
C GLY A 85 -7.78 4.52 6.56
N THR A 86 -7.18 3.33 6.66
CA THR A 86 -6.27 2.95 7.76
C THR A 86 -4.80 2.87 7.32
N PHE A 87 -4.55 2.69 6.04
CA PHE A 87 -3.21 2.64 5.43
C PHE A 87 -3.27 3.16 4.00
N THR A 88 -2.21 3.78 3.51
CA THR A 88 -2.17 4.34 2.16
C THR A 88 -1.15 3.65 1.28
N ILE A 89 -1.50 3.40 0.01
CA ILE A 89 -0.58 2.98 -1.05
C ILE A 89 -0.49 4.12 -2.08
N SER A 90 0.70 4.66 -2.27
CA SER A 90 0.98 5.72 -3.26
C SER A 90 1.83 5.15 -4.40
N ASN A 91 1.40 5.33 -5.64
CA ASN A 91 2.12 4.82 -6.81
C ASN A 91 2.73 5.99 -7.62
N GLY A 92 3.97 6.34 -7.31
CA GLY A 92 4.76 7.30 -8.08
C GLY A 92 5.35 6.72 -9.38
N GLY A 93 5.34 5.40 -9.53
CA GLY A 93 5.91 4.72 -10.70
C GLY A 93 5.19 5.04 -12.00
N VAL A 94 3.89 5.34 -11.96
CA VAL A 94 3.10 5.78 -13.12
C VAL A 94 3.61 7.11 -13.71
N TYR A 95 4.33 7.89 -12.91
CA TYR A 95 4.99 9.15 -13.32
C TYR A 95 6.49 8.99 -13.51
N GLY A 96 7.01 7.76 -13.48
CA GLY A 96 8.43 7.45 -13.70
C GLY A 96 9.33 7.58 -12.46
N SER A 97 8.77 7.78 -11.27
CA SER A 97 9.57 7.86 -10.03
C SER A 97 10.29 6.55 -9.76
N MET A 98 11.62 6.61 -9.61
CA MET A 98 12.43 5.44 -9.26
C MET A 98 12.44 5.18 -7.74
N LEU A 99 12.47 6.22 -6.94
CA LEU A 99 12.47 6.19 -5.49
C LEU A 99 12.00 7.53 -4.94
N SER A 100 11.12 7.52 -3.97
CA SER A 100 10.64 8.70 -3.25
C SER A 100 10.32 8.34 -1.81
N THR A 101 10.19 9.34 -0.95
CA THR A 101 9.71 9.20 0.41
C THR A 101 8.26 9.71 0.47
N PRO A 102 7.24 8.83 0.51
CA PRO A 102 5.86 9.27 0.56
C PRO A 102 5.56 10.01 1.88
N ILE A 103 4.64 10.97 1.82
CA ILE A 103 4.20 11.74 3.01
C ILE A 103 3.05 11.01 3.65
N LEU A 104 3.06 10.90 4.99
CA LEU A 104 1.97 10.28 5.76
C LEU A 104 0.64 11.00 5.54
N ASN A 105 -0.42 10.23 5.35
CA ASN A 105 -1.79 10.72 5.28
C ASN A 105 -2.41 10.62 6.69
N LEU A 106 -2.21 11.66 7.49
CA LEU A 106 -2.70 11.67 8.88
C LEU A 106 -4.22 11.43 8.95
N PRO A 107 -4.73 10.71 9.98
CA PRO A 107 -4.03 10.19 11.17
C PRO A 107 -3.35 8.81 10.98
N GLN A 108 -3.29 8.27 9.77
CA GLN A 108 -2.64 6.98 9.48
C GLN A 108 -1.17 6.99 9.88
N SER A 109 -0.69 5.86 10.39
CA SER A 109 0.70 5.70 10.83
C SER A 109 1.64 5.11 9.78
N GLY A 110 1.13 4.72 8.61
CA GLY A 110 1.94 4.14 7.55
C GLY A 110 1.47 4.47 6.13
N VAL A 111 2.43 4.63 5.22
CA VAL A 111 2.19 4.76 3.78
C VAL A 111 3.24 4.01 2.99
N LEU A 112 2.80 3.15 2.07
CA LEU A 112 3.67 2.44 1.14
C LEU A 112 3.81 3.23 -0.16
N GLY A 113 5.05 3.57 -0.52
CA GLY A 113 5.40 4.12 -1.83
C GLY A 113 5.78 3.01 -2.82
N MET A 114 5.09 2.97 -3.94
CA MET A 114 5.43 2.16 -5.11
C MET A 114 6.12 3.02 -6.16
N HIS A 115 7.01 2.41 -6.92
CA HIS A 115 7.85 3.11 -7.88
C HIS A 115 7.86 2.41 -9.23
N ASN A 116 8.62 2.97 -10.18
CA ASN A 116 8.71 2.44 -11.53
C ASN A 116 9.35 1.04 -11.55
N ILE A 117 8.84 0.19 -12.44
CA ILE A 117 9.42 -1.14 -12.73
C ILE A 117 10.46 -0.98 -13.82
N VAL A 118 11.72 -1.31 -13.50
CA VAL A 118 12.85 -1.19 -14.43
C VAL A 118 13.56 -2.54 -14.54
N SER A 119 13.83 -2.97 -15.75
CA SER A 119 14.69 -4.16 -15.99
C SER A 119 16.12 -3.87 -15.56
N ARG A 120 16.63 -4.66 -14.61
CA ARG A 120 17.99 -4.52 -14.06
C ARG A 120 18.68 -5.87 -13.96
N PRO A 121 20.05 -5.90 -14.03
CA PRO A 121 20.80 -7.09 -13.70
C PRO A 121 20.61 -7.39 -12.19
N TYR A 122 20.26 -8.63 -11.91
CA TYR A 122 20.06 -9.14 -10.56
C TYR A 122 20.71 -10.50 -10.39
N VAL A 123 21.32 -10.76 -9.24
CA VAL A 123 21.98 -12.05 -8.99
C VAL A 123 20.98 -13.04 -8.45
N ILE A 124 20.78 -14.16 -9.16
CA ILE A 124 19.94 -15.28 -8.75
C ILE A 124 20.76 -16.55 -8.91
N ASN A 125 20.93 -17.31 -7.82
CA ASN A 125 21.72 -18.55 -7.79
C ASN A 125 23.14 -18.38 -8.36
N ASN A 126 23.83 -17.29 -7.95
CA ASN A 126 25.18 -16.91 -8.43
C ASN A 126 25.27 -16.58 -9.93
N GLU A 127 24.14 -16.37 -10.62
CA GLU A 127 24.10 -15.94 -12.03
C GLU A 127 23.48 -14.55 -12.15
N ILE A 128 24.00 -13.76 -13.06
CA ILE A 128 23.43 -12.44 -13.39
C ILE A 128 22.27 -12.66 -14.36
N LYS A 129 21.05 -12.29 -13.92
CA LYS A 129 19.83 -12.37 -14.74
C LYS A 129 19.16 -11.02 -14.83
N ILE A 130 18.58 -10.69 -15.98
CA ILE A 130 17.75 -9.49 -16.12
C ILE A 130 16.40 -9.78 -15.47
N ARG A 131 15.98 -8.91 -14.54
CA ARG A 131 14.70 -9.00 -13.82
C ARG A 131 14.01 -7.63 -13.75
N PRO A 132 12.67 -7.60 -13.77
CA PRO A 132 11.92 -6.40 -13.44
C PRO A 132 12.07 -6.11 -11.94
N ILE A 133 12.62 -4.94 -11.61
CA ILE A 133 12.86 -4.51 -10.23
C ILE A 133 12.03 -3.27 -9.94
N MET A 134 11.36 -3.26 -8.80
CA MET A 134 10.67 -2.10 -8.22
C MET A 134 11.21 -1.84 -6.82
N TYR A 135 11.46 -0.57 -6.50
CA TYR A 135 11.70 -0.17 -5.12
C TYR A 135 10.38 0.09 -4.41
N LEU A 136 10.31 -0.34 -3.15
CA LEU A 136 9.22 -0.03 -2.23
C LEU A 136 9.80 0.82 -1.09
N ALA A 137 9.08 1.86 -0.69
CA ALA A 137 9.43 2.69 0.44
C ALA A 137 8.26 2.72 1.43
N LEU A 138 8.54 2.67 2.72
CA LEU A 138 7.57 2.84 3.78
C LEU A 138 7.92 4.10 4.57
N SER A 139 7.01 5.08 4.60
CA SER A 139 7.06 6.14 5.59
C SER A 139 6.10 5.78 6.72
N TYR A 140 6.51 6.02 7.97
CA TYR A 140 5.75 5.60 9.14
C TYR A 140 5.93 6.54 10.32
N ASP A 141 4.98 6.51 11.24
CA ASP A 141 5.04 7.28 12.50
C ASP A 141 5.95 6.56 13.50
N HIS A 142 7.18 7.08 13.66
CA HIS A 142 8.18 6.46 14.52
C HIS A 142 7.88 6.59 16.02
N ARG A 143 6.80 7.28 16.40
CA ARG A 143 6.34 7.30 17.80
C ARG A 143 5.75 5.96 18.24
N ILE A 144 5.18 5.18 17.29
CA ILE A 144 4.49 3.92 17.56
C ILE A 144 5.04 2.72 16.79
N ILE A 145 5.80 2.96 15.72
CA ILE A 145 6.39 1.90 14.88
C ILE A 145 7.90 2.00 14.97
N ASP A 146 8.57 0.92 15.34
CA ASP A 146 10.02 0.86 15.33
C ASP A 146 10.58 0.41 13.96
N GLY A 147 11.91 0.58 13.79
CA GLY A 147 12.58 0.22 12.53
C GLY A 147 12.50 -1.27 12.22
N LYS A 148 12.47 -2.14 13.23
CA LYS A 148 12.36 -3.59 13.06
C LYS A 148 10.98 -3.96 12.49
N GLU A 149 9.91 -3.43 13.06
CA GLU A 149 8.55 -3.65 12.55
C GLU A 149 8.39 -3.13 11.12
N ALA A 150 8.85 -1.90 10.85
CA ALA A 150 8.78 -1.28 9.54
C ALA A 150 9.49 -2.12 8.46
N VAL A 151 10.72 -2.57 8.73
CA VAL A 151 11.48 -3.42 7.79
C VAL A 151 10.87 -4.81 7.66
N SER A 152 10.36 -5.39 8.76
CA SER A 152 9.69 -6.69 8.74
C SER A 152 8.40 -6.66 7.93
N PHE A 153 7.62 -5.58 8.02
CA PHE A 153 6.46 -5.34 7.18
C PHE A 153 6.85 -5.30 5.68
N LEU A 154 7.84 -4.48 5.31
CA LEU A 154 8.31 -4.41 3.93
C LEU A 154 8.81 -5.76 3.40
N LYS A 155 9.51 -6.53 4.24
CA LYS A 155 9.96 -7.88 3.92
C LYS A 155 8.75 -8.79 3.64
N THR A 156 7.73 -8.76 4.49
CA THR A 156 6.49 -9.52 4.29
C THR A 156 5.80 -9.15 2.97
N VAL A 157 5.65 -7.85 2.70
CA VAL A 157 5.08 -7.38 1.43
C VAL A 157 5.89 -7.89 0.24
N LYS A 158 7.22 -7.74 0.27
CA LYS A 158 8.13 -8.23 -0.77
C LYS A 158 7.97 -9.73 -1.01
N GLU A 159 8.04 -10.56 0.04
CA GLU A 159 7.95 -12.01 -0.07
C GLU A 159 6.62 -12.48 -0.67
N ASN A 160 5.52 -11.84 -0.31
CA ASN A 160 4.20 -12.13 -0.88
C ASN A 160 4.08 -11.70 -2.36
N LEU A 161 4.78 -10.65 -2.78
CA LEU A 161 4.81 -10.22 -4.18
C LEU A 161 5.73 -11.10 -5.04
N GLU A 162 6.87 -11.53 -4.50
CA GLU A 162 7.83 -12.41 -5.19
C GLU A 162 7.33 -13.86 -5.29
N GLU A 163 6.51 -14.31 -4.32
CA GLU A 163 5.88 -15.63 -4.32
C GLU A 163 4.35 -15.50 -4.10
N PRO A 164 3.58 -15.10 -5.13
CA PRO A 164 2.16 -14.78 -4.98
C PRO A 164 1.29 -15.94 -4.52
N ARG A 165 1.76 -17.20 -4.66
CA ARG A 165 1.05 -18.39 -4.14
C ARG A 165 0.79 -18.31 -2.64
N ARG A 166 1.63 -17.61 -1.89
CA ARG A 166 1.46 -17.38 -0.44
C ARG A 166 0.14 -16.65 -0.14
N LEU A 167 -0.26 -15.70 -1.00
CA LEU A 167 -1.52 -14.96 -0.86
C LEU A 167 -2.77 -15.80 -1.08
N PHE A 168 -2.66 -16.92 -1.83
CA PHE A 168 -3.78 -17.84 -2.06
C PHE A 168 -3.85 -18.94 -1.02
N LEU A 169 -2.73 -19.31 -0.41
CA LEU A 169 -2.62 -20.40 0.55
C LEU A 169 -2.68 -19.94 2.01
N ASN A 170 -2.77 -18.62 2.24
CA ASN A 170 -2.70 -17.99 3.58
C ASN A 170 -1.47 -18.44 4.41
N LEU A 171 -0.28 -18.51 3.73
CA LEU A 171 1.00 -18.93 4.30
C LEU A 171 1.84 -17.73 4.74
#